data_5265666d16f7b5ce0ca096ebc4abc669
#
_entry.id   5265666d16f7b5ce0ca096ebc4abc669
#
_cell.length_a   1.000
_cell.length_b   1.000
_cell.length_c   1.000
_cell.angle_alpha   90.00
_cell.angle_beta   90.00
_cell.angle_gamma   90.00
#
_symmetry.space_group_name_H-M   'P 1'
#
loop_
_entity.id
_entity.type
_entity.pdbx_description
1 polymer ?
#
loop_
_entity_poly.entity_id
_entity_poly.type
_entity_poly.pdbx_seq_one_letter_code
_entity_poly.pdbx_strand_id
1 'polypeptide(L)'
;MDASHLIHILLGIALFGLCTIAPSRSFPIREATVDDLQVAFKQNKLTSKQLVEFYLREIRRLNPVLRGVIEVNPNALDLADKADRERKLAKSPTGSLSKLHGIPILVKDNIATKDKLNTTAGSYALLGSTVPRDAGVVQKLRKAGAIILGKASLSEWSYFRSTQAPNGWSARGGQVVNPYAPRSDPCGSSTGSAVSVAANMAAVSLGTETAGSILCPSSNNSVVGIKPTVGLTSRAGVIPISPRQDTVGQKGAILVDHLEIDNYNSIIYALRVDQFMVLEAEFKLSMNAYLKQLVTSPVHSLADLIAFNKRFPRLEKLKEYGQNLFLGAQKMDGLGSEFVMKALLNLTRANKDGFEKLMKKNNLDALVTPLYDAAYVLAIGGFPGISVPAGYDTDGVPFGICFAGLKGSEPKLIEIAYGFEQATRIRKPPSITFI
;
A
#
# COMPACT_ATOMS: atom_id res chain seq x y z
N MET A 1 -44.61 -57.50 28.54
CA MET A 1 -44.13 -56.23 27.96
C MET A 1 -44.60 -56.29 26.52
N ASP A 2 -45.43 -55.35 26.17
CA ASP A 2 -46.21 -55.37 24.91
C ASP A 2 -45.28 -54.88 23.76
N ALA A 3 -45.34 -55.53 22.62
CA ALA A 3 -44.52 -55.24 21.43
C ALA A 3 -44.66 -53.78 20.94
N SER A 4 -45.79 -53.12 21.30
CA SER A 4 -45.98 -51.70 21.01
C SER A 4 -45.04 -50.76 21.75
N HIS A 5 -44.57 -51.08 22.95
CA HIS A 5 -43.63 -50.28 23.72
C HIS A 5 -42.21 -50.38 23.17
N LEU A 6 -41.82 -51.55 22.61
CA LEU A 6 -40.49 -51.73 22.00
C LEU A 6 -40.31 -50.94 20.71
N ILE A 7 -41.41 -50.82 19.89
CA ILE A 7 -41.42 -50.09 18.65
C ILE A 7 -41.28 -48.55 18.89
N HIS A 8 -41.95 -48.04 19.95
CA HIS A 8 -41.84 -46.63 20.32
C HIS A 8 -40.46 -46.23 20.85
N ILE A 9 -39.76 -47.12 21.57
CA ILE A 9 -38.39 -46.90 22.05
C ILE A 9 -37.40 -46.94 20.88
N LEU A 10 -37.54 -47.88 19.94
CA LEU A 10 -36.72 -47.98 18.74
C LEU A 10 -36.92 -46.77 17.75
N LEU A 11 -38.15 -46.27 17.60
CA LEU A 11 -38.42 -45.05 16.83
C LEU A 11 -37.90 -43.79 17.53
N GLY A 12 -37.92 -43.71 18.88
CA GLY A 12 -37.36 -42.62 19.64
C GLY A 12 -35.83 -42.55 19.52
N ILE A 13 -35.16 -43.70 19.48
CA ILE A 13 -33.67 -43.76 19.30
C ILE A 13 -33.30 -43.47 17.85
N ALA A 14 -34.12 -43.83 16.84
CA ALA A 14 -33.86 -43.51 15.45
C ALA A 14 -34.06 -42.02 15.12
N LEU A 15 -34.91 -41.29 15.86
CA LEU A 15 -35.14 -39.85 15.68
C LEU A 15 -34.08 -38.98 16.37
N PHE A 16 -33.33 -39.50 17.35
CA PHE A 16 -32.21 -38.79 17.98
C PHE A 16 -30.88 -38.99 17.24
N GLY A 17 -30.76 -39.90 16.28
CA GLY A 17 -29.56 -40.24 15.53
C GLY A 17 -29.33 -39.44 14.24
N LEU A 18 -30.27 -38.62 13.81
CA LEU A 18 -30.17 -37.79 12.59
C LEU A 18 -30.08 -36.29 12.90
N CYS A 19 -29.30 -35.92 13.91
CA CYS A 19 -28.67 -34.61 13.88
C CYS A 19 -27.59 -34.66 12.77
N THR A 20 -28.00 -34.48 11.54
CA THR A 20 -27.08 -34.15 10.46
C THR A 20 -26.39 -32.86 10.89
N ILE A 21 -25.15 -32.98 11.38
CA ILE A 21 -24.22 -31.86 11.48
C ILE A 21 -24.11 -31.37 10.03
N ALA A 22 -24.96 -30.41 9.65
CA ALA A 22 -24.76 -29.68 8.41
C ALA A 22 -23.31 -29.23 8.41
N PRO A 23 -22.52 -29.50 7.36
CA PRO A 23 -21.14 -29.06 7.34
C PRO A 23 -21.17 -27.56 7.58
N SER A 24 -20.57 -27.11 8.69
CA SER A 24 -20.48 -25.69 8.99
C SER A 24 -19.81 -25.05 7.78
N ARG A 25 -20.59 -24.33 6.97
CA ARG A 25 -20.02 -23.63 5.81
C ARG A 25 -18.91 -22.76 6.36
N SER A 26 -17.68 -23.07 5.96
CA SER A 26 -16.51 -22.27 6.32
C SER A 26 -16.78 -20.83 5.89
N PHE A 27 -16.42 -19.85 6.73
CA PHE A 27 -16.58 -18.43 6.43
C PHE A 27 -15.88 -18.09 5.11
N PRO A 28 -16.55 -17.42 4.16
CA PRO A 28 -15.95 -17.02 2.89
C PRO A 28 -14.97 -15.86 3.12
N ILE A 29 -13.66 -16.14 3.06
CA ILE A 29 -12.61 -15.14 3.31
C ILE A 29 -12.36 -14.25 2.09
N ARG A 30 -12.58 -14.78 0.86
CA ARG A 30 -12.37 -14.00 -0.37
C ARG A 30 -13.28 -12.77 -0.38
N GLU A 31 -12.70 -11.60 -0.72
CA GLU A 31 -13.38 -10.30 -0.76
C GLU A 31 -14.03 -9.88 0.57
N ALA A 32 -13.73 -10.56 1.68
CA ALA A 32 -14.25 -10.18 2.99
C ALA A 32 -13.61 -8.87 3.46
N THR A 33 -14.43 -7.96 3.96
CA THR A 33 -13.97 -6.72 4.58
C THR A 33 -13.35 -6.99 5.95
N VAL A 34 -12.58 -6.04 6.49
CA VAL A 34 -12.03 -6.15 7.85
C VAL A 34 -13.14 -6.30 8.90
N ASP A 35 -14.27 -5.61 8.71
CA ASP A 35 -15.41 -5.73 9.63
C ASP A 35 -16.06 -7.14 9.52
N ASP A 36 -16.20 -7.72 8.33
CA ASP A 36 -16.67 -9.10 8.16
C ASP A 36 -15.76 -10.11 8.86
N LEU A 37 -14.45 -9.95 8.70
CA LEU A 37 -13.45 -10.79 9.38
C LEU A 37 -13.56 -10.66 10.91
N GLN A 38 -13.72 -9.44 11.43
CA GLN A 38 -13.90 -9.22 12.87
C GLN A 38 -15.22 -9.82 13.40
N VAL A 39 -16.29 -9.74 12.62
CA VAL A 39 -17.57 -10.40 12.96
C VAL A 39 -17.38 -11.92 12.99
N ALA A 40 -16.68 -12.49 12.00
CA ALA A 40 -16.40 -13.93 11.95
C ALA A 40 -15.54 -14.40 13.14
N PHE A 41 -14.54 -13.60 13.56
CA PHE A 41 -13.75 -13.85 14.76
C PHE A 41 -14.62 -13.86 16.04
N LYS A 42 -15.49 -12.86 16.20
CA LYS A 42 -16.42 -12.76 17.35
C LYS A 42 -17.38 -13.95 17.41
N GLN A 43 -17.81 -14.43 16.25
CA GLN A 43 -18.73 -15.58 16.12
C GLN A 43 -18.02 -16.94 16.18
N ASN A 44 -16.69 -16.99 16.38
CA ASN A 44 -15.85 -18.20 16.32
C ASN A 44 -15.98 -18.99 14.99
N LYS A 45 -16.36 -18.32 13.90
CA LYS A 45 -16.45 -18.89 12.55
C LYS A 45 -15.10 -18.87 11.81
N LEU A 46 -14.16 -18.06 12.31
CA LEU A 46 -12.81 -17.88 11.77
C LEU A 46 -11.84 -17.63 12.91
N THR A 47 -10.58 -18.09 12.76
CA THR A 47 -9.46 -17.73 13.63
C THR A 47 -8.43 -16.90 12.86
N SER A 48 -7.60 -16.12 13.56
CA SER A 48 -6.50 -15.40 12.92
C SER A 48 -5.52 -16.37 12.25
N LYS A 49 -5.31 -17.55 12.83
CA LYS A 49 -4.48 -18.60 12.22
C LYS A 49 -5.06 -19.06 10.87
N GLN A 50 -6.34 -19.42 10.83
CA GLN A 50 -7.02 -19.82 9.58
C GLN A 50 -6.95 -18.72 8.52
N LEU A 51 -7.08 -17.44 8.92
CA LEU A 51 -6.99 -16.29 8.02
C LEU A 51 -5.57 -16.14 7.45
N VAL A 52 -4.54 -16.24 8.29
CA VAL A 52 -3.12 -16.19 7.85
C VAL A 52 -2.80 -17.38 6.95
N GLU A 53 -3.24 -18.61 7.29
CA GLU A 53 -3.08 -19.78 6.44
C GLU A 53 -3.74 -19.61 5.07
N PHE A 54 -4.93 -19.00 5.01
CA PHE A 54 -5.60 -18.69 3.75
C PHE A 54 -4.73 -17.77 2.88
N TYR A 55 -4.26 -16.62 3.41
CA TYR A 55 -3.45 -15.71 2.62
C TYR A 55 -2.08 -16.29 2.23
N LEU A 56 -1.46 -17.08 3.10
CA LEU A 56 -0.22 -17.79 2.76
C LEU A 56 -0.42 -18.80 1.62
N ARG A 57 -1.58 -19.47 1.56
CA ARG A 57 -1.94 -20.33 0.42
C ARG A 57 -2.13 -19.54 -0.85
N GLU A 58 -2.87 -18.43 -0.80
CA GLU A 58 -3.07 -17.56 -1.97
C GLU A 58 -1.76 -16.95 -2.46
N ILE A 59 -0.88 -16.51 -1.55
CA ILE A 59 0.48 -16.04 -1.90
C ILE A 59 1.25 -17.16 -2.60
N ARG A 60 1.31 -18.38 -2.05
CA ARG A 60 2.02 -19.49 -2.68
C ARG A 60 1.46 -19.82 -4.08
N ARG A 61 0.15 -19.70 -4.26
CA ARG A 61 -0.53 -20.00 -5.53
C ARG A 61 -0.29 -18.92 -6.58
N LEU A 62 -0.42 -17.64 -6.22
CA LEU A 62 -0.50 -16.52 -7.16
C LEU A 62 0.84 -15.80 -7.36
N ASN A 63 1.66 -15.74 -6.32
CA ASN A 63 2.86 -14.91 -6.32
C ASN A 63 3.96 -15.36 -7.30
N PRO A 64 4.10 -16.65 -7.67
CA PRO A 64 5.04 -17.03 -8.72
C PRO A 64 4.83 -16.28 -10.04
N VAL A 65 3.59 -15.90 -10.35
CA VAL A 65 3.23 -15.11 -11.55
C VAL A 65 3.11 -13.64 -11.24
N LEU A 66 2.31 -13.26 -10.22
CA LEU A 66 2.00 -11.85 -9.92
C LEU A 66 3.15 -11.09 -9.27
N ARG A 67 4.01 -11.76 -8.52
CA ARG A 67 5.18 -11.17 -7.82
C ARG A 67 4.84 -9.97 -6.94
N GLY A 68 3.63 -9.95 -6.38
CA GLY A 68 3.15 -8.87 -5.50
C GLY A 68 3.78 -8.87 -4.11
N VAL A 69 4.31 -10.02 -3.65
CA VAL A 69 4.95 -10.20 -2.34
C VAL A 69 6.41 -10.56 -2.53
N ILE A 70 7.32 -9.78 -1.95
CA ILE A 70 8.77 -9.99 -2.07
C ILE A 70 9.32 -10.90 -0.97
N GLU A 71 8.69 -10.88 0.22
CA GLU A 71 9.12 -11.66 1.37
C GLU A 71 7.94 -11.93 2.32
N VAL A 72 7.77 -13.18 2.76
CA VAL A 72 6.74 -13.60 3.72
C VAL A 72 7.34 -13.65 5.12
N ASN A 73 6.58 -13.19 6.13
CA ASN A 73 7.02 -13.24 7.52
C ASN A 73 7.06 -14.69 8.02
N PRO A 74 8.23 -15.22 8.38
CA PRO A 74 8.35 -16.59 8.87
C PRO A 74 7.62 -16.83 10.20
N ASN A 75 7.34 -15.78 10.97
CA ASN A 75 6.63 -15.85 12.23
C ASN A 75 5.12 -15.51 12.11
N ALA A 76 4.57 -15.40 10.90
CA ALA A 76 3.17 -14.99 10.71
C ALA A 76 2.16 -15.90 11.42
N LEU A 77 2.38 -17.22 11.37
CA LEU A 77 1.52 -18.20 12.04
C LEU A 77 1.62 -18.13 13.57
N ASP A 78 2.83 -17.95 14.13
CA ASP A 78 3.02 -17.79 15.57
C ASP A 78 2.32 -16.54 16.10
N LEU A 79 2.41 -15.44 15.33
CA LEU A 79 1.70 -14.19 15.64
C LEU A 79 0.18 -14.36 15.57
N ALA A 80 -0.31 -15.17 14.63
CA ALA A 80 -1.73 -15.47 14.51
C ALA A 80 -2.23 -16.32 15.67
N ASP A 81 -1.49 -17.36 16.08
CA ASP A 81 -1.78 -18.17 17.27
C ASP A 81 -1.79 -17.30 18.54
N LYS A 82 -0.85 -16.34 18.65
CA LYS A 82 -0.82 -15.39 19.75
C LYS A 82 -2.10 -14.53 19.77
N ALA A 83 -2.50 -13.96 18.62
CA ALA A 83 -3.71 -13.15 18.52
C ALA A 83 -4.97 -13.94 18.89
N ASP A 84 -5.06 -15.23 18.51
CA ASP A 84 -6.19 -16.08 18.88
C ASP A 84 -6.23 -16.37 20.39
N ARG A 85 -5.06 -16.58 21.04
CA ARG A 85 -4.97 -16.69 22.51
C ARG A 85 -5.39 -15.41 23.22
N GLU A 86 -4.91 -14.26 22.77
CA GLU A 86 -5.28 -12.94 23.30
C GLU A 86 -6.80 -12.71 23.21
N ARG A 87 -7.42 -13.05 22.08
CA ARG A 87 -8.87 -12.95 21.88
C ARG A 87 -9.66 -13.84 22.83
N LYS A 88 -9.17 -15.06 23.10
CA LYS A 88 -9.81 -15.97 24.08
C LYS A 88 -9.74 -15.42 25.51
N LEU A 89 -8.62 -14.78 25.88
CA LEU A 89 -8.41 -14.20 27.18
C LEU A 89 -9.19 -12.88 27.37
N ALA A 90 -9.35 -12.08 26.31
CA ALA A 90 -10.03 -10.79 26.34
C ALA A 90 -11.56 -10.87 26.47
N LYS A 91 -12.14 -12.03 26.75
CA LYS A 91 -13.59 -12.21 27.04
C LYS A 91 -14.08 -11.50 28.30
N SER A 92 -13.22 -10.71 28.97
CA SER A 92 -13.58 -9.82 30.07
C SER A 92 -14.21 -8.52 29.53
N PRO A 93 -15.26 -7.97 30.20
CA PRO A 93 -16.00 -6.79 29.73
C PRO A 93 -15.18 -5.50 29.61
N THR A 94 -13.96 -5.48 30.12
CA THR A 94 -13.09 -4.28 30.22
C THR A 94 -12.04 -4.14 29.13
N GLY A 95 -11.86 -5.14 28.22
CA GLY A 95 -10.80 -5.13 27.20
C GLY A 95 -11.33 -5.18 25.78
N SER A 96 -11.68 -4.00 25.18
CA SER A 96 -11.98 -3.96 23.73
C SER A 96 -10.71 -4.10 22.91
N LEU A 97 -10.58 -5.21 22.17
CA LEU A 97 -9.51 -5.36 21.17
C LEU A 97 -9.76 -4.42 19.97
N SER A 98 -8.65 -3.94 19.39
CA SER A 98 -8.73 -3.10 18.18
C SER A 98 -9.41 -3.83 17.01
N LYS A 99 -10.05 -3.07 16.11
CA LYS A 99 -10.60 -3.61 14.84
C LYS A 99 -9.52 -4.25 13.93
N LEU A 100 -8.24 -3.95 14.15
CA LEU A 100 -7.13 -4.58 13.41
C LEU A 100 -6.53 -5.79 14.12
N HIS A 101 -7.01 -6.15 15.32
CA HIS A 101 -6.46 -7.28 16.07
C HIS A 101 -6.64 -8.60 15.33
N GLY A 102 -5.52 -9.29 15.09
CA GLY A 102 -5.49 -10.57 14.36
C GLY A 102 -5.64 -10.45 12.84
N ILE A 103 -5.69 -9.24 12.28
CA ILE A 103 -5.75 -9.00 10.83
C ILE A 103 -4.34 -9.01 10.23
N PRO A 104 -4.05 -9.87 9.25
CA PRO A 104 -2.76 -9.88 8.55
C PRO A 104 -2.67 -8.75 7.52
N ILE A 105 -1.55 -8.02 7.55
CA ILE A 105 -1.29 -6.83 6.73
C ILE A 105 0.05 -6.98 6.03
N LEU A 106 0.11 -6.70 4.72
CA LEU A 106 1.36 -6.52 3.99
C LEU A 106 1.86 -5.08 4.13
N VAL A 107 3.17 -4.89 4.19
CA VAL A 107 3.79 -3.57 4.19
C VAL A 107 4.79 -3.48 3.04
N LYS A 108 4.79 -2.38 2.31
CA LYS A 108 5.73 -2.13 1.20
C LYS A 108 7.17 -2.31 1.68
N ASP A 109 8.03 -2.86 0.85
CA ASP A 109 9.40 -3.25 1.24
C ASP A 109 10.35 -2.07 1.59
N ASN A 110 9.88 -0.85 1.50
CA ASN A 110 10.57 0.34 2.01
C ASN A 110 10.12 0.78 3.42
N ILE A 111 9.17 0.08 4.04
CA ILE A 111 8.66 0.35 5.40
C ILE A 111 9.39 -0.57 6.38
N ALA A 112 10.16 0.00 7.31
CA ALA A 112 10.99 -0.78 8.24
C ALA A 112 10.17 -1.65 9.19
N THR A 113 10.59 -2.90 9.32
CA THR A 113 10.13 -3.86 10.33
C THR A 113 11.34 -4.40 11.07
N LYS A 114 11.39 -4.23 12.40
CA LYS A 114 12.46 -4.77 13.24
C LYS A 114 12.11 -6.19 13.67
N ASP A 115 12.21 -7.11 12.74
CA ASP A 115 11.96 -8.54 12.91
C ASP A 115 12.86 -9.33 11.93
N LYS A 116 12.44 -10.54 11.54
CA LYS A 116 13.20 -11.36 10.59
C LYS A 116 13.05 -10.94 9.11
N LEU A 117 12.14 -10.00 8.82
CA LEU A 117 11.92 -9.50 7.46
C LEU A 117 12.98 -8.45 7.10
N ASN A 118 13.46 -8.51 5.87
CA ASN A 118 14.31 -7.48 5.31
C ASN A 118 13.52 -6.21 4.94
N THR A 119 14.18 -5.08 4.94
CA THR A 119 13.65 -3.80 4.42
C THR A 119 14.64 -3.28 3.40
N THR A 120 14.36 -3.49 2.10
CA THR A 120 15.39 -3.36 1.06
C THR A 120 15.05 -2.40 -0.07
N ALA A 121 13.84 -1.83 -0.08
CA ALA A 121 13.35 -1.08 -1.24
C ALA A 121 13.50 -1.84 -2.57
N GLY A 122 13.47 -3.19 -2.54
CA GLY A 122 13.59 -4.06 -3.69
C GLY A 122 15.01 -4.33 -4.19
N SER A 123 16.05 -3.74 -3.59
CA SER A 123 17.44 -3.87 -4.01
C SER A 123 18.22 -4.88 -3.15
N TYR A 124 19.18 -5.54 -3.74
CA TYR A 124 20.13 -6.39 -3.01
C TYR A 124 21.11 -5.59 -2.17
N ALA A 125 21.29 -4.29 -2.45
CA ALA A 125 22.20 -3.42 -1.68
C ALA A 125 21.82 -3.32 -0.19
N LEU A 126 20.58 -3.55 0.17
CA LEU A 126 20.12 -3.55 1.57
C LEU A 126 19.74 -4.94 2.10
N LEU A 127 19.97 -6.00 1.33
CA LEU A 127 19.68 -7.36 1.79
C LEU A 127 20.58 -7.70 2.99
N GLY A 128 19.97 -8.16 4.09
CA GLY A 128 20.66 -8.44 5.35
C GLY A 128 20.95 -7.19 6.21
N SER A 129 20.57 -5.99 5.76
CA SER A 129 20.65 -4.80 6.60
C SER A 129 19.67 -4.86 7.77
N THR A 130 20.11 -4.34 8.93
CA THR A 130 19.31 -4.33 10.16
C THR A 130 18.86 -2.91 10.49
N VAL A 131 17.54 -2.71 10.51
CA VAL A 131 16.94 -1.44 10.91
C VAL A 131 16.99 -1.25 12.44
N PRO A 132 17.15 -0.02 12.97
CA PRO A 132 17.24 0.22 14.42
C PRO A 132 15.90 -0.03 15.14
N ARG A 133 14.76 0.15 14.45
CA ARG A 133 13.40 0.03 15.00
C ARG A 133 12.38 -0.21 13.91
N ASP A 134 11.17 -0.61 14.28
CA ASP A 134 10.00 -0.55 13.41
C ASP A 134 9.73 0.87 12.92
N ALA A 135 9.20 1.01 11.73
CA ALA A 135 8.59 2.27 11.28
C ALA A 135 7.44 2.67 12.21
N GLY A 136 7.20 3.97 12.39
CA GLY A 136 6.16 4.47 13.29
C GLY A 136 4.76 3.92 12.99
N VAL A 137 4.44 3.70 11.72
CA VAL A 137 3.18 3.05 11.30
C VAL A 137 3.14 1.57 11.68
N VAL A 138 4.25 0.85 11.58
CA VAL A 138 4.36 -0.57 11.98
C VAL A 138 4.21 -0.73 13.48
N GLN A 139 4.81 0.15 14.28
CA GLN A 139 4.63 0.17 15.74
C GLN A 139 3.15 0.31 16.11
N LYS A 140 2.43 1.25 15.44
CA LYS A 140 0.99 1.45 15.66
C LYS A 140 0.17 0.21 15.25
N LEU A 141 0.49 -0.42 14.13
CA LEU A 141 -0.16 -1.65 13.68
C LEU A 141 0.05 -2.80 14.68
N ARG A 142 1.28 -3.04 15.13
CA ARG A 142 1.57 -4.08 16.14
C ARG A 142 0.86 -3.79 17.46
N LYS A 143 0.84 -2.51 17.91
CA LYS A 143 0.09 -2.10 19.11
C LYS A 143 -1.42 -2.35 18.95
N ALA A 144 -1.95 -2.21 17.75
CA ALA A 144 -3.34 -2.55 17.43
C ALA A 144 -3.59 -4.06 17.29
N GLY A 145 -2.57 -4.92 17.46
CA GLY A 145 -2.67 -6.37 17.35
C GLY A 145 -2.71 -6.88 15.91
N ALA A 146 -2.39 -6.05 14.90
CA ALA A 146 -2.28 -6.49 13.52
C ALA A 146 -1.05 -7.38 13.32
N ILE A 147 -1.15 -8.33 12.38
CA ILE A 147 -0.08 -9.28 12.04
C ILE A 147 0.62 -8.78 10.79
N ILE A 148 1.93 -8.52 10.87
CA ILE A 148 2.71 -8.23 9.67
C ILE A 148 2.92 -9.53 8.91
N LEU A 149 2.19 -9.68 7.79
CA LEU A 149 2.18 -10.88 6.97
C LEU A 149 3.45 -11.02 6.12
N GLY A 150 4.03 -9.90 5.70
CA GLY A 150 5.21 -9.87 4.86
C GLY A 150 5.48 -8.51 4.23
N LYS A 151 6.40 -8.50 3.29
CA LYS A 151 6.80 -7.34 2.50
C LYS A 151 6.17 -7.39 1.11
N ALA A 152 5.48 -6.32 0.73
CA ALA A 152 4.96 -6.14 -0.62
C ALA A 152 6.05 -5.64 -1.57
N SER A 153 6.07 -6.16 -2.79
CA SER A 153 6.95 -5.71 -3.88
C SER A 153 6.67 -4.24 -4.25
N LEU A 154 7.59 -3.63 -4.96
CA LEU A 154 7.54 -2.22 -5.32
C LEU A 154 8.36 -1.94 -6.58
N SER A 155 8.16 -0.78 -7.21
CA SER A 155 9.19 -0.23 -8.09
C SER A 155 10.44 0.07 -7.26
N GLU A 156 11.58 -0.42 -7.68
CA GLU A 156 12.82 -0.36 -6.92
C GLU A 156 13.17 1.06 -6.46
N TRP A 157 13.54 1.21 -5.17
CA TRP A 157 13.79 2.50 -4.54
C TRP A 157 12.62 3.49 -4.68
N SER A 158 11.38 2.98 -4.68
CA SER A 158 10.16 3.76 -4.90
C SER A 158 10.19 4.53 -6.23
N TYR A 159 10.78 3.93 -7.28
CA TYR A 159 11.00 4.50 -8.62
C TYR A 159 12.05 5.63 -8.67
N PHE A 160 12.89 5.79 -7.63
CA PHE A 160 13.86 6.89 -7.56
C PHE A 160 15.32 6.48 -7.88
N ARG A 161 15.53 5.26 -8.42
CA ARG A 161 16.83 4.84 -8.93
C ARG A 161 17.06 5.31 -10.36
N SER A 162 16.06 5.12 -11.22
CA SER A 162 16.19 5.35 -12.66
C SER A 162 14.81 5.56 -13.32
N THR A 163 14.78 6.41 -14.35
CA THR A 163 13.62 6.60 -15.22
C THR A 163 13.47 5.50 -16.28
N GLN A 164 14.42 4.58 -16.41
CA GLN A 164 14.41 3.51 -17.41
C GLN A 164 13.82 2.19 -16.88
N ALA A 165 13.73 2.01 -15.56
CA ALA A 165 13.13 0.82 -14.98
C ALA A 165 11.60 0.87 -15.14
N PRO A 166 10.93 -0.26 -15.49
CA PRO A 166 9.48 -0.30 -15.56
C PRO A 166 8.83 -0.22 -14.18
N ASN A 167 7.60 0.27 -14.12
CA ASN A 167 6.81 0.26 -12.90
C ASN A 167 6.67 -1.17 -12.34
N GLY A 168 6.79 -1.29 -11.02
CA GLY A 168 6.67 -2.57 -10.33
C GLY A 168 7.87 -3.51 -10.47
N TRP A 169 8.91 -3.10 -11.17
CA TRP A 169 10.15 -3.90 -11.22
C TRP A 169 11.08 -3.57 -10.05
N SER A 170 11.70 -4.60 -9.52
CA SER A 170 12.83 -4.48 -8.60
C SER A 170 13.78 -5.65 -8.74
N ALA A 171 15.08 -5.47 -8.42
CA ALA A 171 16.09 -6.51 -8.56
C ALA A 171 15.74 -7.77 -7.74
N ARG A 172 15.28 -7.60 -6.51
CA ARG A 172 14.87 -8.70 -5.62
C ARG A 172 13.51 -9.29 -5.96
N GLY A 173 12.51 -8.44 -6.29
CA GLY A 173 11.13 -8.87 -6.50
C GLY A 173 10.82 -9.31 -7.92
N GLY A 174 11.63 -8.90 -8.89
CA GLY A 174 11.31 -9.02 -10.31
C GLY A 174 10.21 -8.07 -10.74
N GLN A 175 9.54 -8.36 -11.87
CA GLN A 175 8.44 -7.57 -12.42
C GLN A 175 7.11 -7.99 -11.82
N VAL A 176 6.44 -7.08 -11.13
CA VAL A 176 5.05 -7.27 -10.66
C VAL A 176 4.11 -7.21 -11.86
N VAL A 177 3.13 -8.09 -11.90
CA VAL A 177 2.18 -8.25 -13.01
C VAL A 177 0.80 -7.76 -12.58
N ASN A 178 0.11 -7.02 -13.47
CA ASN A 178 -1.27 -6.58 -13.25
C ASN A 178 -2.21 -7.80 -13.23
N PRO A 179 -3.02 -8.03 -12.18
CA PRO A 179 -3.86 -9.22 -12.06
C PRO A 179 -5.08 -9.21 -12.97
N TYR A 180 -5.44 -8.07 -13.56
CA TYR A 180 -6.55 -7.95 -14.50
C TYR A 180 -6.08 -8.08 -15.94
N ALA A 181 -4.97 -7.45 -16.28
CA ALA A 181 -4.41 -7.42 -17.62
C ALA A 181 -2.88 -7.61 -17.56
N PRO A 182 -2.35 -8.83 -17.72
CA PRO A 182 -0.95 -9.17 -17.45
C PRO A 182 0.09 -8.41 -18.26
N ARG A 183 -0.31 -7.85 -19.41
CA ARG A 183 0.57 -7.06 -20.29
C ARG A 183 0.51 -5.55 -19.99
N SER A 184 -0.45 -5.11 -19.17
CA SER A 184 -0.64 -3.70 -18.85
C SER A 184 0.26 -3.27 -17.71
N ASP A 185 0.61 -1.99 -17.69
CA ASP A 185 1.38 -1.38 -16.61
C ASP A 185 0.60 -1.45 -15.28
N PRO A 186 1.10 -2.18 -14.27
CA PRO A 186 0.47 -2.22 -12.95
C PRO A 186 0.61 -0.91 -12.17
N CYS A 187 1.27 0.08 -12.72
CA CYS A 187 1.71 1.33 -12.10
C CYS A 187 2.53 1.13 -10.81
N GLY A 188 3.07 2.20 -10.26
CA GLY A 188 3.95 2.15 -9.10
C GLY A 188 3.99 3.47 -8.33
N SER A 189 4.79 3.48 -7.29
CA SER A 189 5.76 2.47 -6.85
C SER A 189 5.23 1.45 -5.83
N SER A 190 4.04 1.62 -5.22
CA SER A 190 3.44 0.64 -4.30
C SER A 190 2.71 -0.50 -5.05
N THR A 191 3.32 -0.98 -6.13
CA THR A 191 2.73 -1.94 -7.07
C THR A 191 2.30 -3.23 -6.38
N GLY A 192 3.20 -3.87 -5.64
CA GLY A 192 2.90 -5.11 -4.95
C GLY A 192 1.85 -4.95 -3.85
N SER A 193 1.79 -3.77 -3.20
CA SER A 193 0.74 -3.47 -2.22
C SER A 193 -0.65 -3.51 -2.87
N ALA A 194 -0.81 -2.86 -4.04
CA ALA A 194 -2.09 -2.83 -4.75
C ALA A 194 -2.45 -4.20 -5.36
N VAL A 195 -1.50 -4.84 -6.07
CA VAL A 195 -1.70 -6.16 -6.70
C VAL A 195 -2.06 -7.23 -5.68
N SER A 196 -1.41 -7.23 -4.50
CA SER A 196 -1.68 -8.23 -3.46
C SER A 196 -3.10 -8.12 -2.89
N VAL A 197 -3.62 -6.91 -2.71
CA VAL A 197 -5.00 -6.69 -2.27
C VAL A 197 -5.98 -7.04 -3.39
N ALA A 198 -5.72 -6.58 -4.63
CA ALA A 198 -6.56 -6.88 -5.79
C ALA A 198 -6.74 -8.39 -6.00
N ALA A 199 -5.66 -9.18 -5.79
CA ALA A 199 -5.64 -10.63 -5.98
C ALA A 199 -5.99 -11.44 -4.72
N ASN A 200 -6.51 -10.83 -3.66
CA ASN A 200 -6.82 -11.51 -2.39
C ASN A 200 -5.63 -12.25 -1.74
N MET A 201 -4.41 -11.73 -1.89
CA MET A 201 -3.23 -12.18 -1.14
C MET A 201 -3.10 -11.48 0.23
N ALA A 202 -3.88 -10.45 0.47
CA ALA A 202 -4.10 -9.77 1.74
C ALA A 202 -5.40 -8.95 1.68
N ALA A 203 -6.06 -8.72 2.82
CA ALA A 203 -7.22 -7.82 2.88
C ALA A 203 -6.78 -6.33 2.87
N VAL A 204 -5.62 -6.04 3.45
CA VAL A 204 -5.07 -4.69 3.60
C VAL A 204 -3.58 -4.70 3.35
N SER A 205 -3.08 -3.65 2.73
CA SER A 205 -1.65 -3.43 2.53
C SER A 205 -1.29 -1.95 2.75
N LEU A 206 -0.10 -1.68 3.28
CA LEU A 206 0.45 -0.33 3.33
C LEU A 206 1.35 -0.07 2.12
N GLY A 207 1.11 1.07 1.47
CA GLY A 207 1.98 1.68 0.48
C GLY A 207 2.66 2.93 1.03
N THR A 208 3.53 3.52 0.22
CA THR A 208 4.12 4.85 0.45
C THR A 208 3.99 5.67 -0.82
N GLU A 209 3.79 6.97 -0.68
CA GLU A 209 3.73 7.87 -1.82
C GLU A 209 4.55 9.12 -1.58
N THR A 210 5.37 9.45 -2.58
CA THR A 210 5.99 10.76 -2.76
C THR A 210 5.21 11.57 -3.79
N ALA A 211 4.92 10.96 -4.97
CA ALA A 211 4.08 11.52 -6.02
C ALA A 211 3.44 10.37 -6.83
N GLY A 212 2.15 10.11 -6.64
CA GLY A 212 1.37 9.08 -7.36
C GLY A 212 1.55 7.64 -6.90
N SER A 213 2.51 7.33 -6.02
CA SER A 213 2.92 5.94 -5.71
C SER A 213 1.92 5.11 -4.89
N ILE A 214 0.81 5.66 -4.44
CA ILE A 214 -0.36 4.96 -3.89
C ILE A 214 -1.53 5.11 -4.86
N LEU A 215 -1.80 6.34 -5.30
CA LEU A 215 -2.97 6.68 -6.11
C LEU A 215 -2.95 5.95 -7.47
N CYS A 216 -1.79 5.95 -8.15
CA CYS A 216 -1.65 5.31 -9.46
C CYS A 216 -1.80 3.77 -9.40
N PRO A 217 -1.03 3.02 -8.59
CA PRO A 217 -1.21 1.57 -8.54
C PRO A 217 -2.59 1.16 -8.01
N SER A 218 -3.24 1.98 -7.19
CA SER A 218 -4.61 1.72 -6.75
C SER A 218 -5.61 1.84 -7.89
N SER A 219 -5.49 2.88 -8.73
CA SER A 219 -6.27 3.06 -9.95
C SER A 219 -6.12 1.86 -10.89
N ASN A 220 -4.88 1.50 -11.24
CA ASN A 220 -4.59 0.47 -12.24
C ASN A 220 -4.83 -0.97 -11.77
N ASN A 221 -5.10 -1.19 -10.50
CA ASN A 221 -5.38 -2.52 -9.95
C ASN A 221 -6.74 -2.61 -9.24
N SER A 222 -7.67 -1.69 -9.54
CA SER A 222 -9.06 -1.71 -9.03
C SER A 222 -9.15 -1.88 -7.51
N VAL A 223 -8.35 -1.12 -6.77
CA VAL A 223 -8.41 -1.08 -5.30
C VAL A 223 -8.55 0.36 -4.83
N VAL A 224 -9.07 0.52 -3.62
CA VAL A 224 -9.10 1.83 -3.00
C VAL A 224 -7.72 2.15 -2.43
N GLY A 225 -7.18 3.31 -2.77
CA GLY A 225 -5.91 3.79 -2.27
C GLY A 225 -5.98 5.19 -1.71
N ILE A 226 -5.35 5.40 -0.58
CA ILE A 226 -5.37 6.68 0.13
C ILE A 226 -3.98 7.17 0.42
N LYS A 227 -3.70 8.33 -0.12
CA LYS A 227 -2.61 9.20 0.26
C LYS A 227 -3.12 10.24 1.27
N PRO A 228 -2.73 10.21 2.54
CA PRO A 228 -3.13 11.26 3.48
C PRO A 228 -2.31 12.54 3.32
N THR A 229 -2.71 13.56 4.05
CA THR A 229 -1.90 14.77 4.29
C THR A 229 -0.50 14.38 4.78
N VAL A 230 0.54 15.02 4.21
CA VAL A 230 1.92 14.83 4.69
C VAL A 230 2.02 15.24 6.17
N GLY A 231 2.53 14.33 6.99
CA GLY A 231 2.65 14.52 8.44
C GLY A 231 1.50 13.94 9.26
N LEU A 232 0.34 13.61 8.67
CA LEU A 232 -0.75 12.95 9.39
C LEU A 232 -0.37 11.54 9.85
N THR A 233 0.36 10.83 9.00
CA THR A 233 0.96 9.53 9.32
C THR A 233 2.48 9.65 9.44
N SER A 234 3.07 8.91 10.40
CA SER A 234 4.51 8.93 10.58
C SER A 234 5.24 8.27 9.43
N ARG A 235 6.20 8.99 8.81
CA ARG A 235 7.17 8.45 7.85
C ARG A 235 8.49 7.98 8.49
N ALA A 236 8.61 8.08 9.80
CA ALA A 236 9.81 7.64 10.52
C ALA A 236 10.04 6.14 10.35
N GLY A 237 11.22 5.74 9.87
CA GLY A 237 11.57 4.36 9.54
C GLY A 237 11.08 3.91 8.16
N VAL A 238 10.63 4.83 7.30
CA VAL A 238 10.42 4.57 5.87
C VAL A 238 11.67 4.99 5.11
N ILE A 239 12.13 4.19 4.15
CA ILE A 239 13.23 4.56 3.24
C ILE A 239 12.79 5.79 2.46
N PRO A 240 13.49 6.94 2.60
CA PRO A 240 12.98 8.23 2.18
C PRO A 240 13.24 8.55 0.71
N ILE A 241 12.38 9.43 0.15
CA ILE A 241 12.69 10.22 -1.05
C ILE A 241 12.70 11.70 -0.66
N SER A 242 11.58 12.22 -0.16
CA SER A 242 11.40 13.64 0.17
C SER A 242 10.66 13.84 1.48
N PRO A 243 11.22 14.59 2.44
CA PRO A 243 10.53 14.89 3.69
C PRO A 243 9.27 15.75 3.52
N ARG A 244 9.16 16.49 2.43
CA ARG A 244 8.00 17.35 2.12
C ARG A 244 6.84 16.59 1.49
N GLN A 245 7.07 15.43 0.86
CA GLN A 245 6.09 14.74 0.04
C GLN A 245 5.78 13.32 0.52
N ASP A 246 6.71 12.63 1.20
CA ASP A 246 6.54 11.24 1.62
C ASP A 246 5.39 11.07 2.63
N THR A 247 4.51 10.11 2.38
CA THR A 247 3.38 9.78 3.24
C THR A 247 3.00 8.30 3.18
N VAL A 248 2.13 7.85 4.11
CA VAL A 248 1.57 6.50 4.21
C VAL A 248 0.07 6.62 4.52
N GLY A 249 -0.86 6.05 3.76
CA GLY A 249 -2.27 6.37 3.91
C GLY A 249 -3.43 5.46 3.56
N GLN A 250 -4.67 6.00 3.73
CA GLN A 250 -6.03 5.43 3.51
C GLN A 250 -7.21 6.46 3.51
N LYS A 251 -8.41 6.29 3.09
CA LYS A 251 -9.77 6.40 2.47
C LYS A 251 -10.79 7.59 2.69
N GLY A 252 -11.80 8.01 1.73
CA GLY A 252 -13.21 8.22 1.34
C GLY A 252 -13.93 9.58 1.10
N ALA A 253 -14.97 9.91 0.13
CA ALA A 253 -15.39 11.21 -0.48
C ALA A 253 -16.82 11.59 -0.97
N ILE A 254 -17.27 12.90 -1.38
CA ILE A 254 -18.45 13.42 -2.16
C ILE A 254 -18.11 14.47 -3.26
N LEU A 255 -18.83 14.55 -4.42
CA LEU A 255 -18.46 15.18 -5.70
C LEU A 255 -19.11 16.54 -6.06
N VAL A 256 -18.40 17.46 -6.84
CA VAL A 256 -18.87 18.68 -7.54
C VAL A 256 -18.20 18.81 -8.91
N ASP A 257 -18.90 19.34 -9.98
CA ASP A 257 -18.53 19.24 -11.38
C ASP A 257 -18.05 20.57 -12.04
N HIS A 258 -17.34 20.51 -13.21
CA HIS A 258 -16.94 21.59 -14.13
C HIS A 258 -15.97 22.66 -13.58
N LEU A 259 -14.79 22.27 -13.07
CA LEU A 259 -13.79 23.21 -12.56
C LEU A 259 -12.44 23.08 -13.26
N GLU A 260 -11.81 24.21 -13.63
CA GLU A 260 -10.47 24.26 -14.19
C GLU A 260 -9.48 24.92 -13.21
N ILE A 261 -8.26 24.37 -13.14
CA ILE A 261 -7.15 24.97 -12.38
C ILE A 261 -6.52 26.07 -13.25
N ASP A 262 -6.59 27.31 -12.79
CA ASP A 262 -5.90 28.44 -13.45
C ASP A 262 -4.41 28.08 -13.65
N ASN A 263 -3.86 28.30 -14.84
CA ASN A 263 -2.47 28.04 -15.19
C ASN A 263 -2.00 26.56 -15.08
N TYR A 264 -2.91 25.58 -15.24
CA TYR A 264 -2.59 24.15 -15.14
C TYR A 264 -1.32 23.76 -15.92
N ASN A 265 -1.17 24.21 -17.18
CA ASN A 265 0.01 23.91 -18.00
C ASN A 265 1.31 24.48 -17.41
N SER A 266 1.28 25.65 -16.80
CA SER A 266 2.46 26.24 -16.11
C SER A 266 2.79 25.48 -14.85
N ILE A 267 1.78 25.00 -14.13
CA ILE A 267 1.94 24.14 -12.96
C ILE A 267 2.60 22.82 -13.38
N ILE A 268 2.11 22.16 -14.43
CA ILE A 268 2.68 20.89 -14.93
C ILE A 268 4.12 21.08 -15.43
N TYR A 269 4.45 22.20 -16.06
CA TYR A 269 5.83 22.49 -16.48
C TYR A 269 6.77 22.67 -15.27
N ALA A 270 6.38 23.48 -14.31
CA ALA A 270 7.14 23.65 -13.05
C ALA A 270 7.30 22.32 -12.29
N LEU A 271 6.26 21.48 -12.32
CA LEU A 271 6.27 20.14 -11.76
C LEU A 271 7.36 19.23 -12.35
N ARG A 272 7.56 19.28 -13.66
CA ARG A 272 8.50 18.40 -14.34
C ARG A 272 9.97 18.78 -14.12
N VAL A 273 10.28 20.06 -14.02
CA VAL A 273 11.65 20.58 -13.92
C VAL A 273 12.04 20.86 -12.47
N ASP A 274 11.29 21.75 -11.82
CA ASP A 274 11.61 22.23 -10.47
C ASP A 274 11.45 21.10 -9.42
N GLN A 275 10.41 20.26 -9.56
CA GLN A 275 10.17 19.16 -8.63
C GLN A 275 11.30 18.13 -8.65
N PHE A 276 11.75 17.70 -9.84
CA PHE A 276 12.84 16.72 -9.92
C PHE A 276 14.12 17.23 -9.29
N MET A 277 14.50 18.48 -9.55
CA MET A 277 15.68 19.12 -8.96
C MET A 277 15.61 19.12 -7.43
N VAL A 278 14.47 19.52 -6.88
CA VAL A 278 14.27 19.55 -5.43
C VAL A 278 14.27 18.13 -4.84
N LEU A 279 13.61 17.17 -5.50
CA LEU A 279 13.57 15.76 -5.06
C LEU A 279 14.97 15.14 -5.07
N GLU A 280 15.81 15.40 -6.07
CA GLU A 280 17.19 14.89 -6.13
C GLU A 280 18.02 15.43 -4.95
N ALA A 281 17.90 16.72 -4.63
CA ALA A 281 18.61 17.32 -3.50
C ALA A 281 18.14 16.76 -2.16
N GLU A 282 16.83 16.65 -1.95
CA GLU A 282 16.23 16.07 -0.74
C GLU A 282 16.54 14.57 -0.59
N PHE A 283 16.52 13.82 -1.69
CA PHE A 283 16.85 12.39 -1.71
C PHE A 283 18.26 12.13 -1.24
N LYS A 284 19.27 12.83 -1.78
CA LYS A 284 20.68 12.67 -1.35
C LYS A 284 20.82 12.84 0.16
N LEU A 285 20.28 13.93 0.71
CA LEU A 285 20.38 14.24 2.13
C LEU A 285 19.66 13.20 3.00
N SER A 286 18.40 12.88 2.63
CA SER A 286 17.55 11.98 3.38
C SER A 286 18.05 10.54 3.32
N MET A 287 18.52 10.09 2.15
CA MET A 287 19.06 8.74 1.96
C MET A 287 20.35 8.54 2.75
N ASN A 288 21.28 9.50 2.68
CA ASN A 288 22.51 9.43 3.48
C ASN A 288 22.21 9.40 4.98
N ALA A 289 21.22 10.19 5.45
CA ALA A 289 20.81 10.19 6.84
C ALA A 289 20.16 8.85 7.24
N TYR A 290 19.33 8.25 6.38
CA TYR A 290 18.71 6.95 6.62
C TYR A 290 19.74 5.81 6.70
N LEU A 291 20.64 5.73 5.71
CA LEU A 291 21.64 4.65 5.64
C LEU A 291 22.62 4.67 6.83
N LYS A 292 22.97 5.85 7.35
CA LYS A 292 23.77 6.00 8.57
C LYS A 292 23.10 5.51 9.85
N GLN A 293 21.76 5.39 9.87
CA GLN A 293 21.01 4.90 11.04
C GLN A 293 20.90 3.38 11.08
N LEU A 294 21.22 2.67 9.99
CA LEU A 294 21.16 1.22 9.96
C LEU A 294 22.17 0.64 10.95
N VAL A 295 21.75 -0.37 11.72
CA VAL A 295 22.60 -1.03 12.73
C VAL A 295 23.73 -1.80 12.04
N THR A 296 23.38 -2.52 10.97
CA THR A 296 24.31 -3.18 10.05
C THR A 296 23.84 -2.95 8.62
N SER A 297 24.75 -2.64 7.71
CA SER A 297 24.45 -2.49 6.29
C SER A 297 25.73 -2.59 5.45
N PRO A 298 25.69 -3.17 4.25
CA PRO A 298 26.81 -3.11 3.32
C PRO A 298 27.02 -1.73 2.69
N VAL A 299 26.06 -0.81 2.84
CA VAL A 299 26.07 0.54 2.26
C VAL A 299 25.65 1.58 3.30
N HIS A 300 26.32 2.73 3.34
CA HIS A 300 26.13 3.79 4.34
C HIS A 300 25.89 5.18 3.72
N SER A 301 25.92 5.26 2.40
CA SER A 301 25.72 6.49 1.64
C SER A 301 25.10 6.22 0.26
N LEU A 302 24.58 7.26 -0.39
CA LEU A 302 24.14 7.17 -1.79
C LEU A 302 25.30 6.81 -2.72
N ALA A 303 26.52 7.28 -2.41
CA ALA A 303 27.73 6.90 -3.15
C ALA A 303 27.99 5.39 -3.06
N ASP A 304 27.80 4.78 -1.88
CA ASP A 304 27.97 3.34 -1.70
C ASP A 304 26.90 2.55 -2.48
N LEU A 305 25.66 3.04 -2.53
CA LEU A 305 24.59 2.44 -3.35
C LEU A 305 24.96 2.45 -4.84
N ILE A 306 25.47 3.59 -5.34
CA ILE A 306 25.93 3.73 -6.72
C ILE A 306 27.09 2.78 -7.00
N ALA A 307 28.05 2.66 -6.07
CA ALA A 307 29.18 1.74 -6.17
C ALA A 307 28.74 0.27 -6.10
N PHE A 308 27.78 -0.07 -5.24
CA PHE A 308 27.21 -1.41 -5.16
C PHE A 308 26.61 -1.84 -6.50
N ASN A 309 25.78 -1.00 -7.11
CA ASN A 309 25.16 -1.30 -8.41
C ASN A 309 26.21 -1.49 -9.53
N LYS A 310 27.31 -0.70 -9.50
CA LYS A 310 28.44 -0.86 -10.42
C LYS A 310 29.21 -2.16 -10.17
N ARG A 311 29.36 -2.58 -8.92
CA ARG A 311 30.05 -3.82 -8.54
C ARG A 311 29.24 -5.07 -8.88
N PHE A 312 27.91 -5.00 -8.83
CA PHE A 312 27.00 -6.10 -9.08
C PHE A 312 26.02 -5.82 -10.23
N PRO A 313 26.52 -5.46 -11.43
CA PRO A 313 25.70 -4.91 -12.52
C PRO A 313 24.69 -5.91 -13.08
N ARG A 314 24.97 -7.23 -13.02
CA ARG A 314 24.03 -8.27 -13.44
C ARG A 314 22.90 -8.46 -12.43
N LEU A 315 23.23 -8.43 -11.14
CA LEU A 315 22.28 -8.61 -10.04
C LEU A 315 21.26 -7.45 -10.01
N GLU A 316 21.73 -6.22 -10.15
CA GLU A 316 20.92 -5.00 -10.15
C GLU A 316 20.44 -4.59 -11.54
N LYS A 317 20.69 -5.42 -12.60
CA LYS A 317 20.35 -5.10 -13.99
C LYS A 317 20.74 -3.67 -14.41
N LEU A 318 21.96 -3.28 -14.05
CA LEU A 318 22.42 -1.92 -14.26
C LEU A 318 22.54 -1.54 -15.75
N LYS A 319 22.84 -2.54 -16.62
CA LYS A 319 22.94 -2.33 -18.07
C LYS A 319 21.55 -2.04 -18.67
N GLU A 320 20.53 -2.75 -18.21
CA GLU A 320 19.17 -2.65 -18.71
C GLU A 320 18.44 -1.39 -18.20
N TYR A 321 18.63 -1.05 -16.92
CA TYR A 321 17.80 -0.02 -16.28
C TYR A 321 18.58 1.18 -15.74
N GLY A 322 19.91 1.16 -15.76
CA GLY A 322 20.73 2.30 -15.32
C GLY A 322 20.51 2.71 -13.85
N GLN A 323 20.98 3.92 -13.52
CA GLN A 323 20.79 4.57 -12.21
C GLN A 323 20.91 6.10 -12.35
N ASN A 324 20.27 6.66 -13.35
CA ASN A 324 20.44 8.08 -13.71
C ASN A 324 19.95 9.03 -12.62
N LEU A 325 18.86 8.70 -11.91
CA LEU A 325 18.36 9.52 -10.79
C LEU A 325 19.30 9.50 -9.59
N PHE A 326 19.91 8.36 -9.26
CA PHE A 326 20.97 8.29 -8.24
C PHE A 326 22.16 9.16 -8.60
N LEU A 327 22.59 9.12 -9.87
CA LEU A 327 23.71 9.92 -10.35
C LEU A 327 23.36 11.42 -10.38
N GLY A 328 22.13 11.79 -10.72
CA GLY A 328 21.63 13.16 -10.63
C GLY A 328 21.64 13.65 -9.18
N ALA A 329 20.99 12.92 -8.29
CA ALA A 329 20.95 13.25 -6.87
C ALA A 329 22.36 13.35 -6.24
N GLN A 330 23.29 12.46 -6.63
CA GLN A 330 24.68 12.49 -6.10
C GLN A 330 25.41 13.79 -6.47
N LYS A 331 25.10 14.42 -7.59
CA LYS A 331 25.70 15.68 -8.05
C LYS A 331 25.15 16.92 -7.34
N MET A 332 23.99 16.80 -6.68
CA MET A 332 23.36 17.95 -6.02
C MET A 332 24.19 18.44 -4.83
N ASP A 333 24.37 19.76 -4.72
CA ASP A 333 25.09 20.42 -3.63
C ASP A 333 24.24 20.60 -2.34
N GLY A 334 22.99 20.13 -2.37
CA GLY A 334 22.03 20.24 -1.25
C GLY A 334 20.96 21.30 -1.48
N LEU A 335 20.18 21.59 -0.42
CA LEU A 335 19.02 22.47 -0.50
C LEU A 335 19.39 23.97 -0.53
N GLY A 336 20.61 24.34 -0.20
CA GLY A 336 21.06 25.74 -0.10
C GLY A 336 21.45 26.39 -1.42
N SER A 337 21.46 25.66 -2.54
CA SER A 337 21.78 26.26 -3.84
C SER A 337 20.65 27.21 -4.30
N GLU A 338 21.03 28.32 -4.95
CA GLU A 338 20.08 29.32 -5.46
C GLU A 338 19.02 28.68 -6.38
N PHE A 339 19.45 27.75 -7.24
CA PHE A 339 18.56 27.05 -8.16
C PHE A 339 17.50 26.20 -7.41
N VAL A 340 17.87 25.45 -6.38
CA VAL A 340 16.96 24.65 -5.58
C VAL A 340 16.00 25.53 -4.78
N MET A 341 16.49 26.63 -4.22
CA MET A 341 15.67 27.62 -3.51
C MET A 341 14.64 28.26 -4.43
N LYS A 342 15.04 28.63 -5.64
CA LYS A 342 14.12 29.19 -6.67
C LYS A 342 13.07 28.15 -7.08
N ALA A 343 13.47 26.90 -7.31
CA ALA A 343 12.55 25.80 -7.63
C ALA A 343 11.52 25.58 -6.51
N LEU A 344 11.94 25.60 -5.24
CA LEU A 344 11.03 25.52 -4.09
C LEU A 344 10.01 26.65 -4.03
N LEU A 345 10.45 27.89 -4.32
CA LEU A 345 9.55 29.05 -4.39
C LEU A 345 8.52 28.91 -5.52
N ASN A 346 8.96 28.46 -6.71
CA ASN A 346 8.08 28.24 -7.86
C ASN A 346 7.02 27.18 -7.53
N LEU A 347 7.42 26.03 -6.97
CA LEU A 347 6.50 24.97 -6.56
C LEU A 347 5.49 25.45 -5.52
N THR A 348 5.94 26.24 -4.54
CA THR A 348 5.07 26.80 -3.51
C THR A 348 4.03 27.75 -4.11
N ARG A 349 4.46 28.64 -5.00
CA ARG A 349 3.56 29.58 -5.71
C ARG A 349 2.56 28.84 -6.61
N ALA A 350 3.05 27.93 -7.45
CA ALA A 350 2.21 27.15 -8.36
C ALA A 350 1.08 26.43 -7.61
N ASN A 351 1.39 25.87 -6.45
CA ASN A 351 0.41 25.18 -5.64
C ASN A 351 -0.60 26.13 -4.96
N LYS A 352 -0.11 27.23 -4.38
CA LYS A 352 -0.95 28.23 -3.68
C LYS A 352 -1.89 28.94 -4.65
N ASP A 353 -1.36 29.37 -5.80
CA ASP A 353 -2.11 30.14 -6.80
C ASP A 353 -2.97 29.25 -7.72
N GLY A 354 -2.68 27.95 -7.79
CA GLY A 354 -3.45 26.94 -8.53
C GLY A 354 -4.48 26.22 -7.65
N PHE A 355 -4.13 25.01 -7.22
CA PHE A 355 -5.06 24.10 -6.55
C PHE A 355 -5.65 24.68 -5.25
N GLU A 356 -4.82 25.23 -4.39
CA GLU A 356 -5.29 25.77 -3.11
C GLU A 356 -6.26 26.94 -3.30
N LYS A 357 -5.95 27.85 -4.25
CA LYS A 357 -6.82 28.98 -4.62
C LYS A 357 -8.14 28.47 -5.19
N LEU A 358 -8.10 27.50 -6.11
CA LEU A 358 -9.30 26.89 -6.70
C LEU A 358 -10.23 26.34 -5.62
N MET A 359 -9.70 25.52 -4.74
CA MET A 359 -10.45 24.88 -3.65
C MET A 359 -11.10 25.91 -2.72
N LYS A 360 -10.34 26.93 -2.31
CA LYS A 360 -10.83 27.98 -1.39
C LYS A 360 -11.82 28.93 -2.05
N LYS A 361 -11.53 29.40 -3.29
CA LYS A 361 -12.38 30.35 -4.03
C LYS A 361 -13.78 29.80 -4.26
N ASN A 362 -13.88 28.49 -4.54
CA ASN A 362 -15.14 27.83 -4.86
C ASN A 362 -15.72 27.04 -3.69
N ASN A 363 -15.14 27.16 -2.49
CA ASN A 363 -15.54 26.45 -1.27
C ASN A 363 -15.74 24.94 -1.48
N LEU A 364 -14.75 24.28 -2.11
CA LEU A 364 -14.83 22.88 -2.50
C LEU A 364 -14.39 21.96 -1.38
N ASP A 365 -15.14 20.88 -1.16
CA ASP A 365 -14.75 19.77 -0.30
C ASP A 365 -13.72 18.85 -0.97
N ALA A 366 -13.84 18.67 -2.30
CA ALA A 366 -12.92 17.86 -3.10
C ALA A 366 -12.82 18.36 -4.56
N LEU A 367 -11.66 18.15 -5.18
CA LEU A 367 -11.47 18.14 -6.62
C LEU A 367 -11.47 16.70 -7.12
N VAL A 368 -12.15 16.44 -8.23
CA VAL A 368 -12.22 15.11 -8.84
C VAL A 368 -11.45 15.09 -10.14
N THR A 369 -10.62 14.08 -10.33
CA THR A 369 -9.88 13.88 -11.57
C THR A 369 -9.96 12.42 -12.02
N PRO A 370 -9.92 12.15 -13.34
CA PRO A 370 -9.76 10.80 -13.83
C PRO A 370 -8.41 10.23 -13.37
N LEU A 371 -8.34 8.90 -13.27
CA LEU A 371 -7.13 8.15 -12.92
C LEU A 371 -6.48 8.65 -11.61
N TYR A 372 -5.31 9.25 -11.73
CA TYR A 372 -4.50 9.82 -10.63
C TYR A 372 -3.91 11.19 -11.00
N ASP A 373 -4.52 11.90 -11.91
CA ASP A 373 -3.99 13.14 -12.52
C ASP A 373 -3.71 14.23 -11.47
N ALA A 374 -4.48 14.27 -10.38
CA ALA A 374 -4.22 15.18 -9.27
C ALA A 374 -2.93 14.86 -8.48
N ALA A 375 -2.34 13.67 -8.62
CA ALA A 375 -1.28 13.16 -7.74
C ALA A 375 -0.07 14.10 -7.62
N TYR A 376 0.35 14.71 -8.72
CA TYR A 376 1.48 15.64 -8.71
C TYR A 376 1.18 16.93 -7.94
N VAL A 377 0.01 17.49 -8.13
CA VAL A 377 -0.45 18.69 -7.41
C VAL A 377 -0.55 18.38 -5.91
N LEU A 378 -1.12 17.21 -5.57
CA LEU A 378 -1.22 16.74 -4.20
C LEU A 378 0.14 16.52 -3.55
N ALA A 379 1.12 16.03 -4.32
CA ALA A 379 2.48 15.80 -3.85
C ALA A 379 3.15 17.11 -3.41
N ILE A 380 3.13 18.14 -4.24
CA ILE A 380 3.78 19.44 -3.97
C ILE A 380 3.20 20.11 -2.73
N GLY A 381 1.88 20.15 -2.61
CA GLY A 381 1.21 20.79 -1.48
C GLY A 381 1.16 19.91 -0.22
N GLY A 382 1.54 18.65 -0.32
CA GLY A 382 1.39 17.70 0.77
C GLY A 382 -0.07 17.40 1.10
N PHE A 383 -0.98 17.51 0.11
CA PHE A 383 -2.42 17.35 0.25
C PHE A 383 -2.86 15.89 0.22
N PRO A 384 -4.01 15.55 0.80
CA PRO A 384 -4.58 14.22 0.73
C PRO A 384 -5.26 13.95 -0.61
N GLY A 385 -5.33 12.68 -0.99
CA GLY A 385 -6.10 12.21 -2.13
C GLY A 385 -6.49 10.74 -2.00
N ILE A 386 -7.56 10.37 -2.72
CA ILE A 386 -8.11 9.02 -2.70
C ILE A 386 -8.42 8.57 -4.11
N SER A 387 -7.89 7.43 -4.50
CA SER A 387 -8.26 6.73 -5.72
C SER A 387 -9.29 5.65 -5.39
N VAL A 388 -10.36 5.58 -6.17
CA VAL A 388 -11.43 4.58 -6.06
C VAL A 388 -11.64 3.94 -7.43
N PRO A 389 -11.92 2.62 -7.51
CA PRO A 389 -12.26 1.97 -8.77
C PRO A 389 -13.45 2.66 -9.46
N ALA A 390 -13.31 2.99 -10.75
CA ALA A 390 -14.33 3.70 -11.53
C ALA A 390 -14.75 2.95 -12.80
N GLY A 391 -13.99 1.97 -13.26
CA GLY A 391 -14.32 1.20 -14.45
C GLY A 391 -13.18 0.32 -14.94
N TYR A 392 -13.39 -0.19 -16.14
CA TYR A 392 -12.43 -0.98 -16.91
C TYR A 392 -12.46 -0.48 -18.35
N ASP A 393 -11.29 -0.38 -18.99
CA ASP A 393 -11.22 -0.07 -20.42
C ASP A 393 -11.59 -1.27 -21.30
N THR A 394 -11.49 -1.11 -22.61
CA THR A 394 -11.80 -2.15 -23.61
C THR A 394 -10.92 -3.40 -23.50
N ASP A 395 -9.71 -3.25 -22.95
CA ASP A 395 -8.74 -4.32 -22.73
C ASP A 395 -8.88 -4.96 -21.33
N GLY A 396 -9.86 -4.50 -20.54
CA GLY A 396 -10.13 -4.98 -19.19
C GLY A 396 -9.16 -4.41 -18.15
N VAL A 397 -8.39 -3.38 -18.48
CA VAL A 397 -7.50 -2.70 -17.53
C VAL A 397 -8.34 -1.81 -16.62
N PRO A 398 -8.22 -1.96 -15.30
CA PRO A 398 -8.95 -1.09 -14.38
C PRO A 398 -8.49 0.36 -14.47
N PHE A 399 -9.41 1.27 -14.26
CA PHE A 399 -9.09 2.67 -13.98
C PHE A 399 -9.89 3.18 -12.77
N GLY A 400 -9.30 4.14 -12.09
CA GLY A 400 -9.90 4.80 -10.92
C GLY A 400 -10.31 6.23 -11.20
N ILE A 401 -10.99 6.80 -10.22
CA ILE A 401 -11.23 8.24 -10.09
C ILE A 401 -10.53 8.73 -8.83
N CYS A 402 -9.87 9.87 -8.89
CA CYS A 402 -9.16 10.45 -7.76
C CYS A 402 -9.91 11.64 -7.18
N PHE A 403 -10.11 11.61 -5.88
CA PHE A 403 -10.68 12.70 -5.09
C PHE A 403 -9.54 13.37 -4.30
N ALA A 404 -9.32 14.65 -4.55
CA ALA A 404 -8.23 15.45 -4.02
C ALA A 404 -8.77 16.54 -3.10
N GLY A 405 -8.16 16.77 -1.93
CA GLY A 405 -8.64 17.75 -0.98
C GLY A 405 -7.53 18.56 -0.32
N LEU A 406 -7.91 19.57 0.45
CA LEU A 406 -6.98 20.37 1.23
C LEU A 406 -6.47 19.57 2.47
N LYS A 407 -5.40 20.03 3.09
CA LYS A 407 -4.82 19.37 4.28
C LYS A 407 -5.88 19.21 5.37
N GLY A 408 -5.98 17.99 5.92
CA GLY A 408 -6.94 17.64 6.96
C GLY A 408 -8.34 17.29 6.47
N SER A 409 -8.58 17.27 5.15
CA SER A 409 -9.88 16.91 4.58
C SER A 409 -10.15 15.40 4.48
N GLU A 410 -9.26 14.55 5.01
CA GLU A 410 -9.40 13.10 4.92
C GLU A 410 -10.78 12.59 5.35
N PRO A 411 -11.40 13.03 6.48
CA PRO A 411 -12.74 12.56 6.85
C PRO A 411 -13.78 12.83 5.76
N LYS A 412 -13.76 14.03 5.16
CA LYS A 412 -14.67 14.41 4.08
C LYS A 412 -14.36 13.64 2.81
N LEU A 413 -13.09 13.58 2.42
CA LEU A 413 -12.67 12.73 1.33
C LEU A 413 -13.06 11.25 1.56
N ILE A 414 -13.15 10.73 2.80
CA ILE A 414 -13.62 9.39 3.19
C ILE A 414 -15.12 9.20 2.94
N GLU A 415 -15.93 10.13 3.25
CA GLU A 415 -17.37 10.14 3.04
C GLU A 415 -17.71 10.08 1.54
N ILE A 416 -17.09 10.95 0.72
CA ILE A 416 -17.32 11.11 -0.72
C ILE A 416 -16.95 9.80 -1.52
N ALA A 417 -15.73 9.20 -1.39
CA ALA A 417 -15.33 7.99 -2.12
C ALA A 417 -16.11 6.76 -1.67
N TYR A 418 -16.47 6.64 -0.39
CA TYR A 418 -17.36 5.59 0.08
C TYR A 418 -18.74 5.71 -0.59
N GLY A 419 -19.31 6.93 -0.63
CA GLY A 419 -20.56 7.18 -1.35
C GLY A 419 -20.48 6.76 -2.82
N PHE A 420 -19.41 7.16 -3.52
CA PHE A 420 -19.17 6.76 -4.92
C PHE A 420 -19.04 5.22 -5.07
N GLU A 421 -18.22 4.58 -4.22
CA GLU A 421 -18.02 3.13 -4.24
C GLU A 421 -19.34 2.37 -4.02
N GLN A 422 -20.16 2.80 -3.04
CA GLN A 422 -21.44 2.16 -2.73
C GLN A 422 -22.47 2.37 -3.84
N ALA A 423 -22.45 3.54 -4.50
CA ALA A 423 -23.36 3.85 -5.59
C ALA A 423 -23.01 3.07 -6.88
N THR A 424 -21.72 2.89 -7.16
CA THR A 424 -21.28 2.26 -8.41
C THR A 424 -21.06 0.76 -8.29
N ARG A 425 -20.48 0.30 -7.18
CA ARG A 425 -20.06 -1.11 -6.96
C ARG A 425 -19.36 -1.73 -8.17
N ILE A 426 -18.59 -0.89 -8.87
CA ILE A 426 -18.01 -1.23 -10.17
C ILE A 426 -16.88 -2.27 -10.07
N ARG A 427 -16.21 -2.36 -8.90
CA ARG A 427 -15.11 -3.29 -8.70
C ARG A 427 -15.55 -4.75 -8.89
N LYS A 428 -14.75 -5.49 -9.66
CA LYS A 428 -14.85 -6.93 -9.83
C LYS A 428 -13.53 -7.58 -9.41
N PRO A 429 -13.55 -8.78 -8.79
CA PRO A 429 -12.30 -9.53 -8.57
C PRO A 429 -11.63 -9.85 -9.91
N PRO A 430 -10.29 -9.89 -9.98
CA PRO A 430 -9.60 -10.27 -11.21
C PRO A 430 -9.85 -11.74 -11.55
N SER A 431 -10.11 -12.02 -12.84
CA SER A 431 -10.20 -13.38 -13.36
C SER A 431 -8.78 -13.88 -13.69
N ILE A 432 -8.07 -14.44 -12.68
CA ILE A 432 -6.69 -14.90 -12.84
C ILE A 432 -6.69 -16.29 -13.48
N THR A 433 -7.01 -16.35 -14.77
CA THR A 433 -7.07 -17.60 -15.57
C THR A 433 -5.76 -17.93 -16.29
N PHE A 434 -4.78 -17.04 -16.20
CA PHE A 434 -3.46 -17.16 -16.85
C PHE A 434 -2.40 -17.82 -15.96
N ILE A 435 -2.81 -18.46 -14.87
CA ILE A 435 -1.97 -19.25 -13.94
C ILE A 435 -2.24 -20.73 -14.14
#